data_53dc48ebc70d20026b6c89f6ad6de2d5
#
_entry.id   53dc48ebc70d20026b6c89f6ad6de2d5
#
_cell.length_a   1.000
_cell.length_b   1.000
_cell.length_c   1.000
_cell.angle_alpha   90.00
_cell.angle_beta   90.00
_cell.angle_gamma   90.00
#
_symmetry.space_group_name_H-M   'P 1'
#
loop_
_entity.id
_entity.type
_entity.pdbx_description
1 polymer ?
#
loop_
_entity_poly.entity_id
_entity_poly.type
_entity_poly.pdbx_seq_one_letter_code
_entity_poly.pdbx_strand_id
1 'polypeptide(L)'
;MRTMATVTDPDITQAQLAYGTKVVAVEPGGVEAIPEGERHGRPIQLLWTWASPNFEFATIAVGILSVLAFGLTFWQAVAAIVLGTLLGSVSLGVLSTWGPKDGLAQMVLSRTAFGYRGNILPAGLNSLTAGIGWFAVNSISGALALAAL
;
A
#
# COMPACT_ATOMS: atom_id res chain seq x y z
N MET A 1 -10.90 -30.89 -13.22
CA MET A 1 -9.79 -30.78 -12.26
C MET A 1 -8.52 -30.51 -13.07
N ARG A 2 -8.22 -29.23 -13.33
CA ARG A 2 -6.99 -28.86 -14.07
C ARG A 2 -5.86 -28.79 -13.04
N THR A 3 -4.92 -29.69 -13.15
CA THR A 3 -3.66 -29.67 -12.43
C THR A 3 -3.03 -28.29 -12.62
N MET A 4 -2.86 -27.53 -11.54
CA MET A 4 -2.00 -26.35 -11.54
C MET A 4 -0.59 -26.87 -11.88
N ALA A 5 -0.12 -26.52 -13.05
CA ALA A 5 1.28 -26.71 -13.39
C ALA A 5 2.08 -25.85 -12.39
N THR A 6 2.87 -26.50 -11.58
CA THR A 6 3.94 -25.85 -10.82
C THR A 6 4.91 -25.31 -11.86
N VAL A 7 4.83 -24.01 -12.10
CA VAL A 7 5.78 -23.31 -12.97
C VAL A 7 7.10 -23.21 -12.19
N THR A 8 7.87 -24.28 -12.21
CA THR A 8 9.30 -24.25 -11.98
C THR A 8 9.98 -24.18 -13.33
N ASP A 9 9.76 -23.07 -14.04
CA ASP A 9 10.58 -22.73 -15.20
C ASP A 9 11.90 -22.17 -14.66
N PRO A 10 13.04 -22.88 -14.84
CA PRO A 10 14.34 -22.42 -14.37
C PRO A 10 14.73 -21.06 -14.93
N ASP A 11 14.24 -20.69 -16.11
CA ASP A 11 14.51 -19.40 -16.75
C ASP A 11 13.78 -18.26 -16.02
N ILE A 12 12.55 -18.50 -15.54
CA ILE A 12 11.80 -17.51 -14.75
C ILE A 12 12.46 -17.31 -13.38
N THR A 13 12.90 -18.39 -12.74
CA THR A 13 13.59 -18.31 -11.43
C THR A 13 14.91 -17.54 -11.54
N GLN A 14 15.67 -17.76 -12.59
CA GLN A 14 16.92 -17.00 -12.82
C GLN A 14 16.64 -15.53 -13.17
N ALA A 15 15.59 -15.25 -13.92
CA ALA A 15 15.19 -13.86 -14.21
C ALA A 15 14.74 -13.13 -12.92
N GLN A 16 14.03 -13.80 -12.02
CA GLN A 16 13.60 -13.25 -10.74
C GLN A 16 14.78 -12.99 -9.79
N LEU A 17 15.74 -13.90 -9.71
CA LEU A 17 16.97 -13.71 -8.93
C LEU A 17 17.84 -12.56 -9.49
N ALA A 18 17.89 -12.41 -10.80
CA ALA A 18 18.59 -11.30 -11.45
C ALA A 18 17.87 -9.94 -11.28
N TYR A 19 16.56 -9.95 -11.02
CA TYR A 19 15.78 -8.72 -10.82
C TYR A 19 16.26 -7.92 -9.61
N GLY A 20 16.53 -8.57 -8.50
CA GLY A 20 16.98 -7.91 -7.26
C GLY A 20 18.32 -7.16 -7.37
N THR A 21 19.05 -7.35 -8.47
CA THR A 21 20.33 -6.67 -8.75
C THR A 21 20.21 -5.52 -9.76
N LYS A 22 19.04 -5.31 -10.37
CA LYS A 22 18.81 -4.29 -11.39
C LYS A 22 18.01 -3.12 -10.82
N VAL A 23 18.56 -1.92 -10.91
CA VAL A 23 17.93 -0.67 -10.41
C VAL A 23 16.77 -0.22 -11.31
N VAL A 24 16.80 -0.58 -12.60
CA VAL A 24 15.76 -0.24 -13.58
C VAL A 24 15.39 -1.50 -14.35
N ALA A 25 14.48 -2.28 -13.81
CA ALA A 25 13.91 -3.43 -14.49
C ALA A 25 12.44 -3.59 -14.10
N VAL A 26 11.62 -4.00 -15.07
CA VAL A 26 10.23 -4.37 -14.78
C VAL A 26 10.26 -5.73 -14.08
N GLU A 27 9.55 -5.83 -12.96
CA GLU A 27 9.42 -7.10 -12.24
C GLU A 27 8.85 -8.18 -13.15
N PRO A 28 9.50 -9.33 -13.31
CA PRO A 28 9.03 -10.39 -14.22
C PRO A 28 7.76 -11.09 -13.70
N GLY A 29 7.53 -11.08 -12.36
CA GLY A 29 6.31 -11.57 -11.73
C GLY A 29 5.23 -10.49 -11.73
N GLY A 30 4.02 -10.82 -12.20
CA GLY A 30 2.87 -9.90 -12.19
C GLY A 30 2.04 -10.06 -10.91
N VAL A 31 0.85 -10.66 -11.05
CA VAL A 31 -0.09 -10.93 -9.94
C VAL A 31 0.04 -12.35 -9.38
N GLU A 32 1.10 -13.03 -9.70
CA GLU A 32 1.36 -14.41 -9.30
C GLU A 32 1.86 -14.48 -7.85
N ALA A 33 1.64 -15.63 -7.21
CA ALA A 33 2.10 -15.83 -5.84
C ALA A 33 3.62 -15.94 -5.81
N ILE A 34 4.26 -15.18 -4.93
CA ILE A 34 5.70 -15.22 -4.70
C ILE A 34 6.02 -16.54 -3.97
N PRO A 35 6.93 -17.38 -4.52
CA PRO A 35 7.36 -18.61 -3.88
C PRO A 35 7.94 -18.36 -2.48
N GLU A 36 7.76 -19.30 -1.55
CA GLU A 36 8.22 -19.12 -0.16
C GLU A 36 9.72 -18.81 -0.04
N GLY A 37 10.54 -19.45 -0.87
CA GLY A 37 12.00 -19.24 -0.88
C GLY A 37 12.45 -17.86 -1.33
N GLU A 38 11.58 -17.10 -2.01
CA GLU A 38 11.85 -15.75 -2.51
C GLU A 38 11.27 -14.67 -1.60
N ARG A 39 10.42 -15.05 -0.63
CA ARG A 39 9.83 -14.11 0.31
C ARG A 39 10.88 -13.62 1.30
N HIS A 40 11.17 -12.33 1.27
CA HIS A 40 12.16 -11.71 2.11
C HIS A 40 11.64 -10.38 2.68
N GLY A 41 12.34 -9.85 3.65
CA GLY A 41 11.99 -8.60 4.31
C GLY A 41 11.69 -8.80 5.80
N ARG A 42 11.81 -7.71 6.53
CA ARG A 42 11.54 -7.66 7.97
C ARG A 42 10.41 -6.68 8.24
N PRO A 43 9.55 -6.93 9.25
CA PRO A 43 8.46 -6.00 9.60
C PRO A 43 8.92 -4.56 9.84
N ILE A 44 10.12 -4.37 10.38
CA ILE A 44 10.70 -3.04 10.61
C ILE A 44 10.97 -2.27 9.31
N GLN A 45 11.29 -2.96 8.22
CA GLN A 45 11.49 -2.33 6.91
C GLN A 45 10.16 -1.80 6.37
N LEU A 46 9.08 -2.58 6.53
CA LEU A 46 7.74 -2.14 6.16
C LEU A 46 7.28 -0.94 7.00
N LEU A 47 7.60 -0.92 8.30
CA LEU A 47 7.30 0.23 9.16
C LEU A 47 7.94 1.50 8.59
N TRP A 48 9.22 1.50 8.26
CA TRP A 48 9.89 2.67 7.71
C TRP A 48 9.39 3.04 6.31
N THR A 49 9.13 2.03 5.46
CA THR A 49 8.58 2.26 4.12
C THR A 49 7.22 2.95 4.17
N TRP A 50 6.36 2.56 5.11
CA TRP A 50 5.03 3.15 5.24
C TRP A 50 4.99 4.40 6.12
N ALA A 51 5.94 4.57 7.05
CA ALA A 51 6.06 5.80 7.81
C ALA A 51 6.53 6.98 6.95
N SER A 52 7.47 6.73 6.03
CA SER A 52 8.07 7.76 5.19
C SER A 52 7.05 8.64 4.44
N PRO A 53 6.08 8.12 3.68
CA PRO A 53 5.10 8.95 2.97
C PRO A 53 4.10 9.66 3.91
N ASN A 54 4.05 9.32 5.19
CA ASN A 54 3.19 10.01 6.16
C ASN A 54 3.87 11.21 6.83
N PHE A 55 5.20 11.38 6.65
CA PHE A 55 5.91 12.57 7.09
C PHE A 55 5.95 13.63 5.98
N GLU A 56 4.79 14.03 5.50
CA GLU A 56 4.66 15.02 4.44
C GLU A 56 3.70 16.15 4.83
N PHE A 57 3.80 17.26 4.11
CA PHE A 57 2.98 18.45 4.36
C PHE A 57 1.48 18.16 4.28
N ALA A 58 1.03 17.34 3.37
CA ALA A 58 -0.39 17.04 3.20
C ALA A 58 -0.97 16.31 4.42
N THR A 59 -0.25 15.40 5.04
CA THR A 59 -0.68 14.73 6.27
C THR A 59 -0.80 15.72 7.43
N ILE A 60 0.14 16.67 7.54
CA ILE A 60 0.07 17.75 8.53
C ILE A 60 -1.16 18.64 8.27
N ALA A 61 -1.41 19.01 7.02
CA ALA A 61 -2.57 19.82 6.64
C ALA A 61 -3.89 19.13 6.99
N VAL A 62 -4.01 17.81 6.77
CA VAL A 62 -5.18 17.02 7.17
C VAL A 62 -5.37 17.06 8.70
N GLY A 63 -4.27 16.97 9.46
CA GLY A 63 -4.33 17.13 10.93
C GLY A 63 -4.87 18.49 11.34
N ILE A 64 -4.43 19.57 10.68
CA ILE A 64 -4.90 20.95 10.94
C ILE A 64 -6.39 21.10 10.62
N LEU A 65 -6.90 20.48 9.57
CA LEU A 65 -8.32 20.53 9.22
C LEU A 65 -9.24 20.05 10.34
N SER A 66 -8.78 19.14 11.20
CA SER A 66 -9.56 18.68 12.34
C SER A 66 -9.92 19.82 13.30
N VAL A 67 -9.02 20.80 13.43
CA VAL A 67 -9.22 22.00 14.26
C VAL A 67 -9.97 23.07 13.48
N LEU A 68 -9.51 23.39 12.25
CA LEU A 68 -10.05 24.51 11.48
C LEU A 68 -11.42 24.24 10.87
N ALA A 69 -11.65 23.05 10.34
CA ALA A 69 -12.90 22.71 9.65
C ALA A 69 -13.95 22.11 10.58
N PHE A 70 -13.52 21.27 11.53
CA PHE A 70 -14.43 20.61 12.47
C PHE A 70 -14.57 21.33 13.82
N GLY A 71 -13.80 22.38 14.05
CA GLY A 71 -13.88 23.19 15.27
C GLY A 71 -13.43 22.47 16.54
N LEU A 72 -12.64 21.40 16.40
CA LEU A 72 -12.14 20.65 17.55
C LEU A 72 -11.06 21.46 18.29
N THR A 73 -11.01 21.33 19.60
CA THR A 73 -9.85 21.78 20.35
C THR A 73 -8.64 20.89 20.02
N PHE A 74 -7.43 21.38 20.26
CA PHE A 74 -6.20 20.60 20.00
C PHE A 74 -6.23 19.19 20.61
N TRP A 75 -6.64 19.08 21.89
CA TRP A 75 -6.68 17.78 22.56
C TRP A 75 -7.78 16.85 22.05
N GLN A 76 -8.92 17.40 21.65
CA GLN A 76 -9.97 16.62 20.99
C GLN A 76 -9.50 16.11 19.62
N ALA A 77 -8.80 16.94 18.85
CA ALA A 77 -8.21 16.54 17.58
C ALA A 77 -7.17 15.42 17.77
N VAL A 78 -6.26 15.58 18.73
CA VAL A 78 -5.26 14.55 19.07
C VAL A 78 -5.95 13.24 19.47
N ALA A 79 -6.93 13.29 20.36
CA ALA A 79 -7.67 12.09 20.80
C ALA A 79 -8.39 11.40 19.63
N ALA A 80 -9.08 12.17 18.79
CA ALA A 80 -9.78 11.63 17.60
C ALA A 80 -8.82 10.98 16.60
N ILE A 81 -7.69 11.63 16.31
CA ILE A 81 -6.67 11.11 15.40
C ILE A 81 -6.06 9.82 15.97
N VAL A 82 -5.65 9.82 17.24
CA VAL A 82 -5.06 8.64 17.88
C VAL A 82 -6.04 7.46 17.88
N LEU A 83 -7.28 7.68 18.31
CA LEU A 83 -8.30 6.63 18.35
C LEU A 83 -8.64 6.11 16.95
N GLY A 84 -8.84 7.00 15.98
CA GLY A 84 -9.13 6.63 14.60
C GLY A 84 -7.97 5.85 13.96
N THR A 85 -6.74 6.30 14.18
CA THR A 85 -5.54 5.61 13.68
C THR A 85 -5.38 4.24 14.34
N LEU A 86 -5.59 4.12 15.64
CA LEU A 86 -5.50 2.83 16.33
C LEU A 86 -6.53 1.83 15.78
N LEU A 87 -7.79 2.25 15.63
CA LEU A 87 -8.84 1.40 15.08
C LEU A 87 -8.55 0.97 13.64
N GLY A 88 -8.12 1.92 12.80
CA GLY A 88 -7.72 1.64 11.42
C GLY A 88 -6.52 0.71 11.35
N SER A 89 -5.52 0.92 12.20
CA SER A 89 -4.30 0.10 12.25
C SER A 89 -4.57 -1.34 12.68
N VAL A 90 -5.51 -1.59 13.57
CA VAL A 90 -5.90 -2.96 13.95
C VAL A 90 -6.48 -3.69 12.74
N SER A 91 -7.42 -3.06 12.04
CA SER A 91 -8.03 -3.66 10.84
C SER A 91 -6.99 -3.92 9.74
N LEU A 92 -6.16 -2.93 9.44
CA LEU A 92 -5.10 -3.06 8.45
C LEU A 92 -4.06 -4.11 8.87
N GLY A 93 -3.68 -4.13 10.15
CA GLY A 93 -2.72 -5.08 10.71
C GLY A 93 -3.18 -6.54 10.53
N VAL A 94 -4.45 -6.83 10.80
CA VAL A 94 -5.02 -8.16 10.57
C VAL A 94 -4.97 -8.54 9.09
N LEU A 95 -5.44 -7.66 8.22
CA LEU A 95 -5.48 -7.93 6.77
C LEU A 95 -4.07 -8.06 6.17
N SER A 96 -3.11 -7.27 6.64
CA SER A 96 -1.74 -7.29 6.12
C SER A 96 -0.97 -8.58 6.43
N THR A 97 -1.43 -9.39 7.40
CA THR A 97 -0.80 -10.68 7.70
C THR A 97 -1.02 -11.73 6.60
N TRP A 98 -2.03 -11.56 5.76
CA TRP A 98 -2.35 -12.53 4.71
C TRP A 98 -1.40 -12.43 3.51
N GLY A 99 -0.97 -11.23 3.16
CA GLY A 99 -0.03 -11.00 2.06
C GLY A 99 1.23 -11.88 2.16
N PRO A 100 1.99 -11.81 3.26
CA PRO A 100 3.18 -12.63 3.46
C PRO A 100 2.91 -14.14 3.52
N LYS A 101 1.73 -14.55 4.03
CA LYS A 101 1.36 -15.97 4.11
C LYS A 101 1.11 -16.56 2.72
N ASP A 102 0.38 -15.85 1.89
CA ASP A 102 -0.02 -16.33 0.58
C ASP A 102 0.93 -15.88 -0.54
N GLY A 103 1.83 -14.95 -0.24
CA GLY A 103 2.76 -14.36 -1.22
C GLY A 103 2.06 -13.54 -2.30
N LEU A 104 0.88 -12.98 -1.98
CA LEU A 104 0.03 -12.26 -2.93
C LEU A 104 -0.20 -10.81 -2.48
N ALA A 105 -0.34 -9.93 -3.47
CA ALA A 105 -0.74 -8.56 -3.22
C ALA A 105 -2.17 -8.49 -2.65
N GLN A 106 -2.43 -7.51 -1.76
CA GLN A 106 -3.71 -7.33 -1.08
C GLN A 106 -4.91 -7.27 -2.05
N MET A 107 -4.77 -6.59 -3.19
CA MET A 107 -5.83 -6.49 -4.20
C MET A 107 -6.09 -7.82 -4.93
N VAL A 108 -5.16 -8.75 -4.92
CA VAL A 108 -5.34 -10.10 -5.45
C VAL A 108 -6.03 -10.97 -4.41
N LEU A 109 -5.62 -10.87 -3.15
CA LEU A 109 -6.25 -11.57 -2.02
C LEU A 109 -7.72 -11.19 -1.84
N SER A 110 -8.09 -9.96 -2.07
CA SER A 110 -9.49 -9.52 -1.98
C SER A 110 -10.43 -10.25 -2.94
N ARG A 111 -9.91 -10.90 -3.99
CA ARG A 111 -10.70 -11.80 -4.86
C ARG A 111 -11.29 -12.99 -4.11
N THR A 112 -10.70 -13.42 -3.02
CA THR A 112 -11.22 -14.51 -2.20
C THR A 112 -12.55 -14.13 -1.53
N ALA A 113 -12.70 -12.85 -1.16
CA ALA A 113 -13.90 -12.33 -0.52
C ALA A 113 -14.97 -11.89 -1.54
N PHE A 114 -14.56 -11.21 -2.61
CA PHE A 114 -15.47 -10.58 -3.57
C PHE A 114 -15.64 -11.38 -4.87
N GLY A 115 -14.88 -12.44 -5.07
CA GLY A 115 -14.79 -13.16 -6.34
C GLY A 115 -14.05 -12.35 -7.41
N TYR A 116 -13.75 -12.98 -8.53
CA TYR A 116 -12.96 -12.35 -9.59
C TYR A 116 -13.62 -11.10 -10.17
N ARG A 117 -14.92 -11.19 -10.51
CA ARG A 117 -15.67 -10.06 -11.09
C ARG A 117 -16.05 -9.03 -10.05
N GLY A 118 -16.44 -9.45 -8.85
CA GLY A 118 -16.81 -8.55 -7.76
C GLY A 118 -15.64 -7.69 -7.29
N ASN A 119 -14.42 -8.20 -7.38
CA ASN A 119 -13.20 -7.49 -7.01
C ASN A 119 -12.84 -6.33 -7.96
N ILE A 120 -13.41 -6.28 -9.15
CA ILE A 120 -13.18 -5.16 -10.10
C ILE A 120 -13.59 -3.83 -9.46
N LEU A 121 -14.71 -3.82 -8.72
CA LEU A 121 -15.24 -2.60 -8.11
C LEU A 121 -14.29 -2.06 -7.01
N PRO A 122 -13.96 -2.81 -5.93
CA PRO A 122 -13.08 -2.30 -4.89
C PRO A 122 -11.65 -2.04 -5.39
N ALA A 123 -11.11 -2.88 -6.27
CA ALA A 123 -9.79 -2.66 -6.84
C ALA A 123 -9.75 -1.43 -7.76
N GLY A 124 -10.77 -1.25 -8.59
CA GLY A 124 -10.89 -0.08 -9.47
C GLY A 124 -11.05 1.22 -8.68
N LEU A 125 -11.93 1.23 -7.67
CA LEU A 125 -12.11 2.38 -6.79
C LEU A 125 -10.81 2.73 -6.05
N ASN A 126 -10.13 1.73 -5.50
CA ASN A 126 -8.86 1.96 -4.79
C ASN A 126 -7.78 2.51 -5.73
N SER A 127 -7.63 1.94 -6.93
CA SER A 127 -6.65 2.40 -7.91
C SER A 127 -6.93 3.84 -8.37
N LEU A 128 -8.19 4.16 -8.62
CA LEU A 128 -8.60 5.49 -9.04
C LEU A 128 -8.38 6.52 -7.91
N THR A 129 -8.84 6.19 -6.70
CA THR A 129 -8.71 7.08 -5.53
C THR A 129 -7.25 7.29 -5.15
N ALA A 130 -6.46 6.21 -5.11
CA ALA A 130 -5.03 6.31 -4.81
C ALA A 130 -4.29 7.09 -5.90
N GLY A 131 -4.51 6.76 -7.18
CA GLY A 131 -3.83 7.44 -8.28
C GLY A 131 -4.15 8.94 -8.35
N ILE A 132 -5.42 9.29 -8.38
CA ILE A 132 -5.85 10.70 -8.45
C ILE A 132 -5.55 11.43 -7.14
N GLY A 133 -5.87 10.81 -6.00
CA GLY A 133 -5.69 11.44 -4.68
C GLY A 133 -4.23 11.77 -4.40
N TRP A 134 -3.33 10.80 -4.53
CA TRP A 134 -1.90 11.02 -4.32
C TRP A 134 -1.30 11.98 -5.34
N PHE A 135 -1.72 11.91 -6.61
CA PHE A 135 -1.27 12.88 -7.61
C PHE A 135 -1.68 14.31 -7.24
N ALA A 136 -2.93 14.52 -6.87
CA ALA A 136 -3.43 15.84 -6.47
C ALA A 136 -2.69 16.39 -5.24
N VAL A 137 -2.56 15.57 -4.19
CA VAL A 137 -1.88 15.96 -2.95
C VAL A 137 -0.41 16.32 -3.21
N ASN A 138 0.33 15.49 -3.92
CA ASN A 138 1.73 15.74 -4.22
C ASN A 138 1.92 16.96 -5.13
N SER A 139 1.03 17.15 -6.12
CA SER A 139 1.08 18.31 -7.01
C SER A 139 0.82 19.61 -6.27
N ILE A 140 -0.17 19.65 -5.36
CA ILE A 140 -0.45 20.82 -4.52
C ILE A 140 0.73 21.10 -3.58
N SER A 141 1.26 20.09 -2.93
CA SER A 141 2.41 20.22 -2.03
C SER A 141 3.64 20.76 -2.77
N GLY A 142 3.91 20.24 -3.96
CA GLY A 142 5.01 20.72 -4.82
C GLY A 142 4.81 22.17 -5.27
N ALA A 143 3.59 22.52 -5.70
CA ALA A 143 3.26 23.90 -6.10
C ALA A 143 3.41 24.88 -4.95
N LEU A 144 2.96 24.54 -3.74
CA LEU A 144 3.10 25.36 -2.55
C LEU A 144 4.58 25.52 -2.15
N ALA A 145 5.38 24.47 -2.25
CA ALA A 145 6.81 24.55 -1.98
C ALA A 145 7.53 25.48 -2.98
N LEU A 146 7.19 25.41 -4.26
CA LEU A 146 7.73 26.30 -5.29
C LEU A 146 7.30 27.77 -5.09
N ALA A 147 6.07 27.98 -4.66
CA ALA A 147 5.56 29.33 -4.41
C ALA A 147 6.17 30.00 -3.16
N ALA A 148 6.80 29.21 -2.28
CA ALA A 148 7.47 29.70 -1.07
C ALA A 148 8.94 30.07 -1.29
N LEU A 149 9.51 29.79 -2.47
CA LEU A 149 10.87 30.16 -2.86
C LEU A 149 10.92 31.55 -3.47
#